data_98e0c05aa8f1fb1761c0ad8f69aa0bb5
#
_entry.id   98e0c05aa8f1fb1761c0ad8f69aa0bb5
#
_cell.length_a   1.000
_cell.length_b   1.000
_cell.length_c   1.000
_cell.angle_alpha   90.00
_cell.angle_beta   90.00
_cell.angle_gamma   90.00
#
_symmetry.space_group_name_H-M   'P 1'
#
loop_
_entity.id
_entity.type
_entity.pdbx_description
1 polymer ?
#
loop_
_entity_poly.entity_id
_entity_poly.type
_entity_poly.pdbx_seq_one_letter_code
_entity_poly.pdbx_strand_id
1 'polypeptide(L)'
;MSVRTVHFATNRSYDPVRLRFGVKPEDGAAPLWSGFAACLAAPSPAVDGRLRSFDVARPEEPETGLRETIADWLGSAGNGEVPLLFVHGFNFGFEDALVRAADVAAWLEGGPGAPRLRPLVFTWPSNGLGTVAAYHDDQADAAAAAPSLARLFRAIADAMPQENPARRPVLLAHSMGVFATRCGVQALKPPLPQRIFRHAFLMAGDDRTDVFASTGAGASAGALRPLAAMAEAVTVGFNAADGVVWLVSEAINDGPRLGAYGPLPRAELPTNVAAVDYSMAAAKPPPWVQQTIPNGESETNWQAHQYYRNNAAVRADMLAAIAAGGGAVAGRRKGKHDPAAGVKEDPACWYPPP
;
A
#
# COMPACT_ATOMS: atom_id res chain seq x y z
N MET A 1 -16.06 -6.94 16.23
CA MET A 1 -15.36 -7.57 15.08
C MET A 1 -16.38 -8.16 14.14
N SER A 2 -16.27 -7.88 12.83
CA SER A 2 -17.12 -8.46 11.79
C SER A 2 -16.30 -9.41 10.91
N VAL A 3 -16.94 -10.46 10.40
CA VAL A 3 -16.30 -11.33 9.41
C VAL A 3 -16.25 -10.58 8.09
N ARG A 4 -15.08 -10.59 7.46
CA ARG A 4 -14.82 -9.95 6.19
C ARG A 4 -14.15 -10.92 5.22
N THR A 5 -14.59 -10.95 3.99
CA THR A 5 -13.89 -11.64 2.92
C THR A 5 -12.71 -10.78 2.45
N VAL A 6 -11.54 -11.39 2.37
CA VAL A 6 -10.32 -10.80 1.81
C VAL A 6 -9.88 -11.67 0.64
N HIS A 7 -9.75 -11.09 -0.54
CA HIS A 7 -9.11 -11.75 -1.66
C HIS A 7 -7.60 -11.68 -1.49
N PHE A 8 -6.88 -12.62 -2.05
CA PHE A 8 -5.42 -12.58 -2.07
C PHE A 8 -4.85 -13.04 -3.40
N ALA A 9 -3.65 -12.54 -3.68
CA ALA A 9 -2.74 -13.06 -4.69
C ALA A 9 -1.35 -13.15 -4.05
N THR A 10 -0.60 -14.24 -4.32
CA THR A 10 0.69 -14.48 -3.68
C THR A 10 1.63 -15.30 -4.55
N ASN A 11 2.92 -14.96 -4.52
CA ASN A 11 4.01 -15.76 -5.08
C ASN A 11 4.77 -16.58 -4.01
N ARG A 12 4.19 -16.74 -2.84
CA ARG A 12 4.74 -17.62 -1.79
C ARG A 12 4.64 -19.08 -2.22
N SER A 13 5.59 -19.90 -1.81
CA SER A 13 5.49 -21.35 -1.97
C SER A 13 4.22 -21.88 -1.29
N TYR A 14 3.53 -22.80 -1.95
CA TYR A 14 2.31 -23.42 -1.44
C TYR A 14 2.52 -24.90 -1.14
N ASP A 15 2.19 -25.31 0.08
CA ASP A 15 2.15 -26.73 0.50
C ASP A 15 0.70 -27.22 0.47
N PRO A 16 0.28 -27.95 -0.56
CA PRO A 16 -1.11 -28.41 -0.70
C PRO A 16 -1.50 -29.50 0.32
N VAL A 17 -0.51 -30.17 0.91
CA VAL A 17 -0.78 -31.20 1.94
C VAL A 17 -1.09 -30.58 3.27
N ARG A 18 -0.33 -29.51 3.63
CA ARG A 18 -0.54 -28.79 4.88
C ARG A 18 -1.44 -27.57 4.75
N LEU A 19 -1.90 -27.28 3.54
CA LEU A 19 -2.75 -26.12 3.20
C LEU A 19 -2.16 -24.82 3.76
N ARG A 20 -0.89 -24.54 3.49
CA ARG A 20 -0.21 -23.35 4.01
C ARG A 20 0.73 -22.72 2.98
N PHE A 21 0.94 -21.43 3.11
CA PHE A 21 1.94 -20.68 2.37
C PHE A 21 3.24 -20.52 3.17
N GLY A 22 4.37 -20.68 2.50
CA GLY A 22 5.70 -20.52 3.07
C GLY A 22 6.18 -19.06 3.11
N VAL A 23 7.42 -18.89 3.56
CA VAL A 23 8.12 -17.60 3.67
C VAL A 23 9.11 -17.38 2.53
N LYS A 24 9.14 -18.23 1.54
CA LYS A 24 9.98 -18.11 0.34
C LYS A 24 9.12 -18.03 -0.90
N PRO A 25 9.60 -17.34 -1.96
CA PRO A 25 8.95 -17.42 -3.26
C PRO A 25 9.07 -18.86 -3.81
N GLU A 26 8.14 -19.22 -4.66
CA GLU A 26 8.35 -20.38 -5.51
C GLU A 26 9.40 -20.06 -6.57
N ASP A 27 10.17 -21.07 -6.97
CA ASP A 27 11.27 -20.91 -7.93
C ASP A 27 10.76 -20.66 -9.36
N GLY A 28 11.42 -19.79 -10.09
CA GLY A 28 11.24 -19.60 -11.52
C GLY A 28 9.98 -18.85 -11.94
N ALA A 29 9.35 -19.29 -13.04
CA ALA A 29 8.07 -18.77 -13.55
C ALA A 29 6.87 -19.32 -12.76
N ALA A 30 7.00 -19.37 -11.46
CA ALA A 30 6.05 -19.96 -10.54
C ALA A 30 4.65 -19.37 -10.67
N PRO A 31 3.61 -20.14 -10.39
CA PRO A 31 2.25 -19.66 -10.46
C PRO A 31 2.02 -18.52 -9.46
N LEU A 32 1.17 -17.59 -9.82
CA LEU A 32 0.62 -16.63 -8.90
C LEU A 32 -0.62 -17.26 -8.26
N TRP A 33 -0.48 -17.75 -7.04
CA TRP A 33 -1.58 -18.31 -6.28
C TRP A 33 -2.58 -17.22 -5.91
N SER A 34 -3.85 -17.56 -5.91
CA SER A 34 -4.91 -16.63 -5.51
C SER A 34 -6.06 -17.34 -4.83
N GLY A 35 -6.94 -16.57 -4.21
CA GLY A 35 -8.09 -17.10 -3.51
C GLY A 35 -8.74 -16.07 -2.61
N PHE A 36 -9.45 -16.56 -1.61
CA PHE A 36 -10.12 -15.72 -0.64
C PHE A 36 -9.97 -16.26 0.78
N ALA A 37 -10.08 -15.38 1.75
CA ALA A 37 -9.98 -15.68 3.16
C ALA A 37 -11.14 -15.03 3.93
N ALA A 38 -11.55 -15.68 5.01
CA ALA A 38 -12.46 -15.11 5.98
C ALA A 38 -11.65 -14.58 7.18
N CYS A 39 -11.67 -13.28 7.40
CA CYS A 39 -10.97 -12.62 8.49
C CYS A 39 -11.96 -11.96 9.44
N LEU A 40 -11.71 -12.06 10.75
CA LEU A 40 -12.33 -11.19 11.75
C LEU A 40 -11.56 -9.87 11.75
N ALA A 41 -12.11 -8.84 11.11
CA ALA A 41 -11.50 -7.53 11.11
C ALA A 41 -11.63 -6.83 12.46
N ALA A 42 -10.55 -6.16 12.86
CA ALA A 42 -10.53 -5.33 14.06
C ALA A 42 -11.28 -4.01 13.80
N PRO A 43 -12.15 -3.56 14.70
CA PRO A 43 -12.86 -2.29 14.58
C PRO A 43 -11.95 -1.08 14.84
N SER A 44 -10.78 -1.30 15.38
CA SER A 44 -9.84 -0.30 15.84
C SER A 44 -8.41 -0.82 15.72
N PRO A 45 -7.41 0.03 15.39
CA PRO A 45 -5.99 -0.36 15.34
C PRO A 45 -5.42 -0.86 16.68
N ALA A 46 -6.11 -0.65 17.78
CA ALA A 46 -5.72 -1.14 19.11
C ALA A 46 -5.98 -2.64 19.33
N VAL A 47 -6.67 -3.29 18.40
CA VAL A 47 -7.03 -4.70 18.50
C VAL A 47 -6.69 -5.38 17.20
N ASP A 48 -5.95 -6.47 17.23
CA ASP A 48 -5.64 -7.24 16.03
C ASP A 48 -6.83 -8.08 15.59
N GLY A 49 -7.03 -8.13 14.28
CA GLY A 49 -7.94 -9.06 13.64
C GLY A 49 -7.44 -10.51 13.74
N ARG A 50 -8.20 -11.44 13.19
CA ARG A 50 -7.82 -12.87 13.16
C ARG A 50 -8.24 -13.52 11.86
N LEU A 51 -7.37 -14.33 11.29
CA LEU A 51 -7.73 -15.25 10.22
C LEU A 51 -8.65 -16.35 10.76
N ARG A 52 -9.69 -16.67 9.99
CA ARG A 52 -10.62 -17.79 10.26
C ARG A 52 -10.34 -18.98 9.35
N SER A 53 -10.27 -18.72 8.05
CA SER A 53 -10.01 -19.71 7.03
C SER A 53 -9.52 -19.03 5.75
N PHE A 54 -8.91 -19.79 4.88
CA PHE A 54 -8.68 -19.36 3.50
C PHE A 54 -8.85 -20.55 2.55
N ASP A 55 -9.14 -20.24 1.29
CA ASP A 55 -9.26 -21.19 0.20
C ASP A 55 -8.44 -20.70 -0.99
N VAL A 56 -7.69 -21.61 -1.62
CA VAL A 56 -6.94 -21.36 -2.84
C VAL A 56 -7.81 -21.65 -4.04
N ALA A 57 -7.95 -20.66 -4.91
CA ALA A 57 -8.76 -20.81 -6.13
C ALA A 57 -8.01 -21.67 -7.15
N ARG A 58 -8.63 -22.77 -7.57
CA ARG A 58 -8.09 -23.68 -8.59
C ARG A 58 -6.59 -23.98 -8.45
N PRO A 59 -6.17 -24.65 -7.38
CA PRO A 59 -4.75 -24.91 -7.18
C PRO A 59 -4.11 -25.73 -8.31
N GLU A 60 -4.89 -26.50 -9.05
CA GLU A 60 -4.47 -27.24 -10.25
C GLU A 60 -4.34 -26.37 -11.51
N GLU A 61 -4.99 -25.21 -11.54
CA GLU A 61 -5.00 -24.23 -12.64
C GLU A 61 -4.82 -22.80 -12.13
N PRO A 62 -3.66 -22.42 -11.57
CA PRO A 62 -3.49 -21.13 -10.88
C PRO A 62 -3.80 -19.89 -11.71
N GLU A 63 -3.53 -19.92 -13.03
CA GLU A 63 -3.85 -18.82 -13.94
C GLU A 63 -5.36 -18.62 -14.12
N THR A 64 -6.12 -19.71 -14.15
CA THR A 64 -7.58 -19.67 -14.17
C THR A 64 -8.10 -19.17 -12.82
N GLY A 65 -7.55 -19.69 -11.72
CA GLY A 65 -7.87 -19.25 -10.37
C GLY A 65 -7.63 -17.76 -10.16
N LEU A 66 -6.51 -17.21 -10.67
CA LEU A 66 -6.23 -15.78 -10.62
C LEU A 66 -7.29 -14.97 -11.36
N ARG A 67 -7.65 -15.37 -12.60
CA ARG A 67 -8.69 -14.66 -13.37
C ARG A 67 -10.04 -14.67 -12.66
N GLU A 68 -10.45 -15.81 -12.11
CA GLU A 68 -11.70 -15.94 -11.36
C GLU A 68 -11.68 -15.08 -10.09
N THR A 69 -10.58 -15.09 -9.32
CA THR A 69 -10.42 -14.28 -8.12
C THR A 69 -10.51 -12.79 -8.43
N ILE A 70 -9.83 -12.32 -9.49
CA ILE A 70 -9.86 -10.91 -9.89
C ILE A 70 -11.25 -10.52 -10.41
N ALA A 71 -11.91 -11.37 -11.21
CA ALA A 71 -13.25 -11.12 -11.71
C ALA A 71 -14.28 -11.02 -10.57
N ASP A 72 -14.21 -11.92 -9.58
CA ASP A 72 -15.04 -11.85 -8.39
C ASP A 72 -14.75 -10.58 -7.58
N TRP A 73 -13.49 -10.29 -7.31
CA TRP A 73 -13.08 -9.09 -6.58
C TRP A 73 -13.56 -7.78 -7.22
N LEU A 74 -13.51 -7.67 -8.55
CA LEU A 74 -13.99 -6.50 -9.29
C LEU A 74 -15.51 -6.53 -9.52
N GLY A 75 -16.13 -7.70 -9.55
CA GLY A 75 -17.52 -7.88 -9.96
C GLY A 75 -18.55 -7.19 -9.05
N SER A 76 -18.26 -7.04 -7.76
CA SER A 76 -19.15 -6.37 -6.80
C SER A 76 -19.05 -4.84 -6.81
N ALA A 77 -18.09 -4.27 -7.52
CA ALA A 77 -17.83 -2.82 -7.57
C ALA A 77 -19.00 -1.98 -8.15
N GLY A 78 -20.12 -2.62 -8.51
CA GLY A 78 -21.34 -1.93 -8.95
C GLY A 78 -22.35 -1.61 -7.84
N ASN A 79 -22.16 -2.18 -6.64
CA ASN A 79 -23.12 -2.13 -5.52
C ASN A 79 -22.66 -1.16 -4.40
N GLY A 80 -21.91 -0.11 -4.74
CA GLY A 80 -21.39 0.84 -3.75
C GLY A 80 -20.13 0.36 -3.01
N GLU A 81 -19.53 -0.75 -3.44
CA GLU A 81 -18.25 -1.22 -2.93
C GLU A 81 -17.09 -0.72 -3.80
N VAL A 82 -15.95 -0.39 -3.17
CA VAL A 82 -14.72 0.01 -3.84
C VAL A 82 -13.68 -1.10 -3.65
N PRO A 83 -13.18 -1.71 -4.74
CA PRO A 83 -12.09 -2.67 -4.64
C PRO A 83 -10.82 -1.98 -4.13
N LEU A 84 -10.14 -2.60 -3.16
CA LEU A 84 -8.90 -2.10 -2.54
C LEU A 84 -7.81 -3.15 -2.70
N LEU A 85 -6.79 -2.85 -3.52
CA LEU A 85 -5.56 -3.64 -3.56
C LEU A 85 -4.60 -3.12 -2.48
N PHE A 86 -4.24 -3.98 -1.55
CA PHE A 86 -3.25 -3.69 -0.51
C PHE A 86 -1.94 -4.42 -0.79
N VAL A 87 -0.80 -3.69 -0.74
CA VAL A 87 0.55 -4.24 -0.81
C VAL A 87 1.24 -3.96 0.52
N HIS A 88 1.46 -5.02 1.29
CA HIS A 88 1.99 -4.91 2.65
C HIS A 88 3.48 -4.57 2.69
N GLY A 89 3.95 -4.12 3.85
CA GLY A 89 5.35 -3.80 4.12
C GLY A 89 6.18 -4.99 4.61
N PHE A 90 7.29 -4.67 5.25
CA PHE A 90 8.21 -5.60 5.91
C PHE A 90 7.55 -6.30 7.11
N ASN A 91 8.05 -7.49 7.43
CA ASN A 91 7.68 -8.25 8.63
C ASN A 91 6.22 -8.75 8.65
N PHE A 92 5.72 -9.24 7.50
CA PHE A 92 4.39 -9.84 7.41
C PHE A 92 4.45 -11.29 6.96
N GLY A 93 3.93 -12.21 7.78
CA GLY A 93 3.55 -13.54 7.34
C GLY A 93 2.32 -13.50 6.40
N PHE A 94 2.00 -14.65 5.79
CA PHE A 94 0.84 -14.76 4.90
C PHE A 94 -0.45 -14.38 5.63
N GLU A 95 -0.69 -14.97 6.79
CA GLU A 95 -1.90 -14.73 7.59
C GLU A 95 -1.99 -13.29 8.08
N ASP A 96 -0.86 -12.73 8.52
CA ASP A 96 -0.79 -11.34 8.99
C ASP A 96 -1.16 -10.34 7.88
N ALA A 97 -0.74 -10.62 6.64
CA ALA A 97 -1.07 -9.79 5.49
C ALA A 97 -2.58 -9.81 5.18
N LEU A 98 -3.24 -10.98 5.27
CA LEU A 98 -4.69 -11.12 5.11
C LEU A 98 -5.44 -10.34 6.18
N VAL A 99 -5.06 -10.52 7.43
CA VAL A 99 -5.66 -9.84 8.59
C VAL A 99 -5.46 -8.32 8.46
N ARG A 100 -4.26 -7.88 8.10
CA ARG A 100 -3.97 -6.45 7.92
C ARG A 100 -4.82 -5.82 6.82
N ALA A 101 -5.05 -6.51 5.70
CA ALA A 101 -5.93 -6.01 4.64
C ALA A 101 -7.38 -5.85 5.12
N ALA A 102 -7.87 -6.81 5.91
CA ALA A 102 -9.19 -6.73 6.54
C ALA A 102 -9.30 -5.55 7.51
N ASP A 103 -8.29 -5.35 8.36
CA ASP A 103 -8.26 -4.28 9.37
C ASP A 103 -8.17 -2.90 8.74
N VAL A 104 -7.35 -2.73 7.70
CA VAL A 104 -7.24 -1.49 6.94
C VAL A 104 -8.56 -1.12 6.26
N ALA A 105 -9.22 -2.09 5.64
CA ALA A 105 -10.53 -1.86 5.04
C ALA A 105 -11.58 -1.47 6.10
N ALA A 106 -11.61 -2.17 7.24
CA ALA A 106 -12.52 -1.86 8.34
C ALA A 106 -12.24 -0.48 8.96
N TRP A 107 -10.98 -0.10 9.10
CA TRP A 107 -10.57 1.22 9.58
C TRP A 107 -11.05 2.34 8.65
N LEU A 108 -10.83 2.21 7.34
CA LEU A 108 -11.25 3.20 6.37
C LEU A 108 -12.78 3.33 6.34
N GLU A 109 -13.52 2.22 6.33
CA GLU A 109 -14.99 2.21 6.38
C GLU A 109 -15.56 2.86 7.65
N GLY A 110 -14.81 2.92 8.73
CA GLY A 110 -15.21 3.59 9.97
C GLY A 110 -15.24 5.12 9.87
N GLY A 111 -14.83 5.71 8.75
CA GLY A 111 -14.90 7.15 8.50
C GLY A 111 -16.30 7.61 8.05
N PRO A 112 -16.67 8.86 8.34
CA PRO A 112 -17.93 9.42 7.87
C PRO A 112 -18.05 9.39 6.35
N GLY A 113 -19.17 8.87 5.80
CA GLY A 113 -19.41 8.80 4.36
C GLY A 113 -18.51 7.83 3.60
N ALA A 114 -17.79 6.95 4.30
CA ALA A 114 -16.91 5.98 3.68
C ALA A 114 -17.69 4.97 2.82
N PRO A 115 -17.16 4.61 1.64
CA PRO A 115 -17.69 3.49 0.87
C PRO A 115 -17.36 2.17 1.60
N ARG A 116 -18.08 1.11 1.27
CA ARG A 116 -17.63 -0.22 1.62
C ARG A 116 -16.40 -0.58 0.78
N LEU A 117 -15.43 -1.23 1.39
CA LEU A 117 -14.19 -1.64 0.73
C LEU A 117 -14.14 -3.15 0.58
N ARG A 118 -13.72 -3.60 -0.59
CA ARG A 118 -13.48 -5.01 -0.87
C ARG A 118 -11.97 -5.25 -1.00
N PRO A 119 -11.31 -5.75 0.06
CA PRO A 119 -9.87 -5.89 0.06
C PRO A 119 -9.40 -7.09 -0.77
N LEU A 120 -8.35 -6.85 -1.56
CA LEU A 120 -7.45 -7.85 -2.12
C LEU A 120 -6.04 -7.52 -1.64
N VAL A 121 -5.31 -8.47 -1.10
CA VAL A 121 -3.92 -8.28 -0.72
C VAL A 121 -2.99 -9.00 -1.69
N PHE A 122 -1.96 -8.31 -2.18
CA PHE A 122 -0.80 -8.98 -2.74
C PHE A 122 0.17 -9.27 -1.61
N THR A 123 0.34 -10.55 -1.28
CA THR A 123 1.26 -10.97 -0.21
C THR A 123 2.51 -11.64 -0.79
N TRP A 124 3.60 -10.86 -0.78
CA TRP A 124 4.94 -11.32 -1.16
C TRP A 124 5.63 -11.99 0.02
N PRO A 125 6.70 -12.83 -0.19
CA PRO A 125 7.30 -13.66 0.85
C PRO A 125 8.13 -12.90 1.88
N SER A 126 7.51 -12.03 2.67
CA SER A 126 8.10 -11.47 3.87
C SER A 126 8.06 -12.50 5.00
N ASN A 127 9.15 -12.60 5.78
CA ASN A 127 9.34 -13.71 6.70
C ASN A 127 8.68 -13.56 8.07
N GLY A 128 8.10 -12.41 8.38
CA GLY A 128 7.49 -12.16 9.70
C GLY A 128 8.52 -12.04 10.82
N LEU A 129 9.77 -11.64 10.52
CA LEU A 129 10.85 -11.48 11.47
C LEU A 129 11.35 -10.03 11.48
N GLY A 130 11.38 -9.39 12.66
CA GLY A 130 11.74 -7.98 12.85
C GLY A 130 13.24 -7.73 13.06
N THR A 131 14.15 -8.39 12.32
CA THR A 131 15.59 -8.20 12.44
C THR A 131 16.18 -7.49 11.22
N VAL A 132 17.37 -6.88 11.34
CA VAL A 132 18.08 -6.24 10.19
C VAL A 132 18.41 -7.26 9.11
N ALA A 133 18.81 -8.48 9.46
CA ALA A 133 19.07 -9.55 8.49
C ALA A 133 17.80 -9.91 7.73
N ALA A 134 16.66 -10.07 8.43
CA ALA A 134 15.36 -10.34 7.82
C ALA A 134 14.88 -9.15 6.94
N TYR A 135 15.25 -7.93 7.27
CA TYR A 135 14.95 -6.77 6.43
C TYR A 135 15.61 -6.87 5.04
N HIS A 136 16.89 -7.25 4.98
CA HIS A 136 17.59 -7.45 3.70
C HIS A 136 17.02 -8.63 2.90
N ASP A 137 16.70 -9.72 3.58
CA ASP A 137 16.06 -10.89 2.96
C ASP A 137 14.70 -10.50 2.38
N ASP A 138 13.87 -9.81 3.16
CA ASP A 138 12.56 -9.34 2.73
C ASP A 138 12.66 -8.34 1.57
N GLN A 139 13.67 -7.46 1.56
CA GLN A 139 13.90 -6.54 0.44
C GLN A 139 14.24 -7.31 -0.85
N ALA A 140 15.06 -8.35 -0.75
CA ALA A 140 15.36 -9.21 -1.88
C ALA A 140 14.12 -10.00 -2.37
N ASP A 141 13.31 -10.53 -1.45
CA ASP A 141 12.08 -11.25 -1.74
C ASP A 141 11.00 -10.31 -2.35
N ALA A 142 10.92 -9.06 -1.90
CA ALA A 142 10.05 -8.04 -2.49
C ALA A 142 10.48 -7.70 -3.94
N ALA A 143 11.78 -7.62 -4.20
CA ALA A 143 12.30 -7.43 -5.56
C ALA A 143 12.03 -8.66 -6.44
N ALA A 144 12.21 -9.86 -5.91
CA ALA A 144 11.93 -11.13 -6.61
C ALA A 144 10.43 -11.31 -6.93
N ALA A 145 9.55 -10.69 -6.15
CA ALA A 145 8.10 -10.70 -6.39
C ALA A 145 7.67 -9.81 -7.57
N ALA A 146 8.57 -9.01 -8.16
CA ALA A 146 8.25 -8.06 -9.22
C ALA A 146 7.50 -8.65 -10.42
N PRO A 147 7.90 -9.79 -11.03
CA PRO A 147 7.15 -10.41 -12.13
C PRO A 147 5.73 -10.81 -11.75
N SER A 148 5.55 -11.30 -10.53
CA SER A 148 4.23 -11.72 -10.01
C SER A 148 3.31 -10.54 -9.79
N LEU A 149 3.81 -9.44 -9.24
CA LEU A 149 3.02 -8.22 -9.09
C LEU A 149 2.70 -7.58 -10.44
N ALA A 150 3.62 -7.61 -11.40
CA ALA A 150 3.36 -7.18 -12.78
C ALA A 150 2.24 -8.02 -13.44
N ARG A 151 2.22 -9.34 -13.23
CA ARG A 151 1.15 -10.24 -13.69
C ARG A 151 -0.20 -9.88 -13.04
N LEU A 152 -0.21 -9.61 -11.73
CA LEU A 152 -1.42 -9.14 -11.05
C LEU A 152 -1.95 -7.84 -11.66
N PHE A 153 -1.09 -6.85 -11.92
CA PHE A 153 -1.49 -5.60 -12.57
C PHE A 153 -2.07 -5.85 -13.97
N ARG A 154 -1.52 -6.78 -14.74
CA ARG A 154 -2.09 -7.21 -16.03
C ARG A 154 -3.45 -7.86 -15.86
N ALA A 155 -3.57 -8.83 -14.95
CA ALA A 155 -4.85 -9.50 -14.70
C ALA A 155 -5.95 -8.52 -14.28
N ILE A 156 -5.61 -7.51 -13.48
CA ILE A 156 -6.53 -6.42 -13.13
C ILE A 156 -6.92 -5.63 -14.40
N ALA A 157 -5.95 -5.25 -15.23
CA ALA A 157 -6.20 -4.50 -16.46
C ALA A 157 -7.10 -5.26 -17.44
N ASP A 158 -6.85 -6.55 -17.61
CA ASP A 158 -7.59 -7.44 -18.52
C ASP A 158 -9.03 -7.68 -18.05
N ALA A 159 -9.27 -7.70 -16.72
CA ALA A 159 -10.58 -7.90 -16.13
C ALA A 159 -11.38 -6.59 -15.96
N MET A 160 -10.76 -5.43 -16.18
CA MET A 160 -11.42 -4.13 -15.96
C MET A 160 -12.48 -3.83 -17.02
N PRO A 161 -13.73 -3.50 -16.62
CA PRO A 161 -14.71 -2.96 -17.53
C PRO A 161 -14.22 -1.57 -18.03
N GLN A 162 -13.98 -1.45 -19.33
CA GLN A 162 -13.46 -0.21 -19.94
C GLN A 162 -14.40 0.99 -19.72
N GLU A 163 -15.69 0.77 -19.53
CA GLU A 163 -16.74 1.77 -19.58
C GLU A 163 -17.11 2.39 -18.21
N ASN A 164 -16.58 1.87 -17.08
CA ASN A 164 -16.98 2.36 -15.77
C ASN A 164 -15.79 2.71 -14.86
N PRO A 165 -15.33 3.99 -14.88
CA PRO A 165 -14.24 4.46 -14.02
C PRO A 165 -14.52 4.27 -12.52
N ALA A 166 -15.79 4.26 -12.10
CA ALA A 166 -16.16 4.08 -10.70
C ALA A 166 -15.81 2.68 -10.16
N ARG A 167 -15.62 1.70 -11.03
CA ARG A 167 -15.22 0.33 -10.69
C ARG A 167 -13.72 0.13 -10.55
N ARG A 168 -12.92 1.14 -10.90
CA ARG A 168 -11.46 1.03 -10.78
C ARG A 168 -11.07 0.88 -9.32
N PRO A 169 -10.17 -0.07 -9.01
CA PRO A 169 -9.69 -0.28 -7.66
C PRO A 169 -8.85 0.90 -7.16
N VAL A 170 -8.74 0.98 -5.85
CA VAL A 170 -7.75 1.78 -5.15
C VAL A 170 -6.55 0.90 -4.85
N LEU A 171 -5.34 1.39 -5.11
CA LEU A 171 -4.09 0.78 -4.66
C LEU A 171 -3.66 1.45 -3.35
N LEU A 172 -3.31 0.67 -2.35
CA LEU A 172 -2.66 1.12 -1.12
C LEU A 172 -1.40 0.29 -0.88
N ALA A 173 -0.24 0.91 -1.07
CA ALA A 173 1.06 0.33 -0.75
C ALA A 173 1.64 0.99 0.50
N HIS A 174 2.15 0.19 1.43
CA HIS A 174 2.69 0.66 2.70
C HIS A 174 4.13 0.22 2.90
N SER A 175 5.00 1.14 3.34
CA SER A 175 6.38 0.84 3.73
C SER A 175 7.16 0.14 2.60
N MET A 176 7.80 -1.00 2.84
CA MET A 176 8.47 -1.83 1.82
C MET A 176 7.52 -2.31 0.71
N GLY A 177 6.20 -2.29 0.91
CA GLY A 177 5.22 -2.52 -0.14
C GLY A 177 5.25 -1.46 -1.25
N VAL A 178 5.74 -0.24 -0.97
CA VAL A 178 5.99 0.79 -2.01
C VAL A 178 7.17 0.38 -2.88
N PHE A 179 8.25 -0.12 -2.28
CA PHE A 179 9.40 -0.68 -2.99
C PHE A 179 8.97 -1.89 -3.86
N ALA A 180 8.20 -2.84 -3.30
CA ALA A 180 7.65 -3.96 -4.06
C ALA A 180 6.79 -3.49 -5.25
N THR A 181 5.94 -2.46 -5.02
CA THR A 181 5.12 -1.84 -6.07
C THR A 181 5.98 -1.24 -7.17
N ARG A 182 7.06 -0.52 -6.83
CA ARG A 182 8.02 0.00 -7.80
C ARG A 182 8.65 -1.12 -8.64
N CYS A 183 9.11 -2.16 -8.00
CA CYS A 183 9.69 -3.32 -8.70
C CYS A 183 8.66 -3.97 -9.65
N GLY A 184 7.41 -4.13 -9.22
CA GLY A 184 6.32 -4.65 -10.04
C GLY A 184 6.01 -3.75 -11.25
N VAL A 185 6.00 -2.43 -11.07
CA VAL A 185 5.81 -1.46 -12.17
C VAL A 185 6.96 -1.53 -13.17
N GLN A 186 8.20 -1.64 -12.70
CA GLN A 186 9.38 -1.78 -13.57
C GLN A 186 9.40 -3.10 -14.36
N ALA A 187 8.82 -4.17 -13.80
CA ALA A 187 8.72 -5.48 -14.46
C ALA A 187 7.63 -5.53 -15.55
N LEU A 188 6.75 -4.53 -15.63
CA LEU A 188 5.72 -4.45 -16.67
C LEU A 188 6.35 -4.25 -18.05
N LYS A 189 5.94 -5.08 -19.00
CA LYS A 189 6.33 -4.92 -20.42
C LYS A 189 5.32 -4.01 -21.14
N PRO A 190 5.77 -3.21 -22.12
CA PRO A 190 4.87 -2.44 -22.98
C PRO A 190 3.87 -3.33 -23.76
N PRO A 191 2.66 -2.83 -24.10
CA PRO A 191 2.11 -1.55 -23.64
C PRO A 191 1.76 -1.60 -22.14
N LEU A 192 2.01 -0.50 -21.42
CA LEU A 192 1.70 -0.43 -20.00
C LEU A 192 0.18 -0.31 -19.78
N PRO A 193 -0.38 -0.94 -18.74
CA PRO A 193 -1.76 -0.72 -18.34
C PRO A 193 -2.01 0.77 -18.09
N GLN A 194 -3.14 1.30 -18.57
CA GLN A 194 -3.48 2.71 -18.41
C GLN A 194 -4.70 2.83 -17.50
N ARG A 195 -4.63 3.72 -16.51
CA ARG A 195 -5.74 4.09 -15.62
C ARG A 195 -6.49 2.89 -15.03
N ILE A 196 -5.74 1.88 -14.59
CA ILE A 196 -6.31 0.70 -13.93
C ILE A 196 -6.68 0.98 -12.46
N PHE A 197 -6.13 2.05 -11.87
CA PHE A 197 -6.45 2.47 -10.51
C PHE A 197 -7.18 3.81 -10.51
N ARG A 198 -8.23 3.90 -9.70
CA ARG A 198 -8.91 5.17 -9.39
C ARG A 198 -8.01 6.09 -8.58
N HIS A 199 -7.28 5.53 -7.63
CA HIS A 199 -6.30 6.23 -6.80
C HIS A 199 -5.21 5.26 -6.37
N ALA A 200 -3.97 5.72 -6.31
CA ALA A 200 -2.87 4.98 -5.70
C ALA A 200 -2.33 5.75 -4.49
N PHE A 201 -2.34 5.11 -3.33
CA PHE A 201 -1.73 5.62 -2.10
C PHE A 201 -0.40 4.92 -1.86
N LEU A 202 0.68 5.69 -1.75
CA LEU A 202 2.01 5.25 -1.36
C LEU A 202 2.29 5.84 0.03
N MET A 203 2.08 5.04 1.08
CA MET A 203 2.07 5.52 2.46
C MET A 203 3.30 5.04 3.22
N ALA A 204 3.99 5.96 3.89
CA ALA A 204 5.21 5.68 4.67
C ALA A 204 6.26 4.90 3.86
N GLY A 205 6.44 5.24 2.58
CA GLY A 205 7.17 4.44 1.61
C GLY A 205 8.62 4.18 1.99
N ASP A 206 8.99 2.93 2.13
CA ASP A 206 10.36 2.50 2.34
C ASP A 206 11.06 2.31 0.97
N ASP A 207 11.23 3.42 0.28
CA ASP A 207 11.90 3.53 -1.01
C ASP A 207 12.65 4.86 -1.08
N ARG A 208 13.40 5.10 -2.13
CA ARG A 208 14.15 6.35 -2.33
C ARG A 208 13.22 7.51 -2.69
N THR A 209 13.64 8.71 -2.37
CA THR A 209 12.87 9.93 -2.68
C THR A 209 12.79 10.24 -4.18
N ASP A 210 13.72 9.76 -4.99
CA ASP A 210 13.87 10.05 -6.43
C ASP A 210 12.98 9.22 -7.37
N VAL A 211 12.12 8.36 -6.82
CA VAL A 211 11.30 7.40 -7.60
C VAL A 211 10.35 8.04 -8.62
N PHE A 212 10.10 9.34 -8.53
CA PHE A 212 9.34 10.12 -9.51
C PHE A 212 10.18 11.17 -10.27
N ALA A 213 11.49 11.24 -10.03
CA ALA A 213 12.36 12.18 -10.74
C ALA A 213 12.33 11.95 -12.24
N SER A 214 12.44 13.03 -13.03
CA SER A 214 12.54 12.94 -14.49
C SER A 214 13.97 12.68 -14.96
N THR A 215 14.93 13.02 -14.09
CA THR A 215 16.37 12.85 -14.33
C THR A 215 17.02 12.22 -13.09
N GLY A 216 18.07 11.46 -13.28
CA GLY A 216 18.81 10.83 -12.17
C GLY A 216 19.64 9.65 -12.66
N ALA A 217 20.71 9.32 -11.94
CA ALA A 217 21.64 8.24 -12.29
C ALA A 217 21.35 6.92 -11.56
N GLY A 218 20.43 6.91 -10.60
CA GLY A 218 20.09 5.71 -9.80
C GLY A 218 19.04 4.83 -10.47
N ALA A 219 19.07 3.53 -10.18
CA ALA A 219 18.09 2.57 -10.68
C ALA A 219 16.64 2.85 -10.22
N SER A 220 16.48 3.64 -9.16
CA SER A 220 15.19 4.08 -8.63
C SER A 220 14.66 5.35 -9.28
N ALA A 221 15.54 6.18 -9.89
CA ALA A 221 15.15 7.47 -10.43
C ALA A 221 14.06 7.32 -11.50
N GLY A 222 12.91 7.93 -11.24
CA GLY A 222 11.75 7.89 -12.12
C GLY A 222 11.02 6.55 -12.24
N ALA A 223 11.44 5.54 -11.50
CA ALA A 223 10.94 4.17 -11.64
C ALA A 223 9.46 4.00 -11.31
N LEU A 224 8.86 4.92 -10.54
CA LEU A 224 7.42 4.97 -10.26
C LEU A 224 6.64 5.94 -11.17
N ARG A 225 7.30 6.64 -12.10
CA ARG A 225 6.57 7.51 -13.06
C ARG A 225 5.50 6.76 -13.87
N PRO A 226 5.71 5.50 -14.31
CA PRO A 226 4.67 4.75 -15.00
C PRO A 226 3.40 4.53 -14.15
N LEU A 227 3.49 4.48 -12.82
CA LEU A 227 2.32 4.38 -11.94
C LEU A 227 1.38 5.59 -12.12
N ALA A 228 1.92 6.77 -12.43
CA ALA A 228 1.10 7.95 -12.73
C ALA A 228 0.22 7.74 -13.98
N ALA A 229 0.66 6.98 -14.96
CA ALA A 229 -0.16 6.62 -16.11
C ALA A 229 -1.18 5.51 -15.77
N MET A 230 -0.86 4.64 -14.81
CA MET A 230 -1.71 3.53 -14.37
C MET A 230 -2.82 3.97 -13.41
N ALA A 231 -2.74 5.15 -12.80
CA ALA A 231 -3.71 5.67 -11.85
C ALA A 231 -4.29 7.01 -12.31
N GLU A 232 -5.53 7.33 -11.92
CA GLU A 232 -6.09 8.67 -12.16
C GLU A 232 -5.44 9.71 -11.27
N ALA A 233 -5.09 9.34 -10.03
CA ALA A 233 -4.30 10.16 -9.13
C ALA A 233 -3.41 9.29 -8.23
N VAL A 234 -2.30 9.85 -7.79
CA VAL A 234 -1.36 9.22 -6.85
C VAL A 234 -1.15 10.16 -5.67
N THR A 235 -1.30 9.65 -4.47
CA THR A 235 -0.91 10.31 -3.22
C THR A 235 0.35 9.65 -2.68
N VAL A 236 1.42 10.40 -2.56
CA VAL A 236 2.61 10.01 -1.81
C VAL A 236 2.53 10.65 -0.44
N GLY A 237 2.10 9.86 0.55
CA GLY A 237 2.02 10.29 1.94
C GLY A 237 3.33 10.07 2.66
N PHE A 238 3.78 11.08 3.39
CA PHE A 238 4.99 11.00 4.20
C PHE A 238 4.82 11.68 5.56
N ASN A 239 5.68 11.32 6.50
CA ASN A 239 5.67 11.85 7.85
C ASN A 239 7.12 11.99 8.36
N ALA A 240 7.56 13.22 8.57
CA ALA A 240 8.91 13.52 9.05
C ALA A 240 9.21 12.94 10.46
N ALA A 241 8.17 12.59 11.23
CA ALA A 241 8.30 11.93 12.53
C ALA A 241 8.32 10.39 12.43
N ASP A 242 8.28 9.82 11.23
CA ASP A 242 8.34 8.37 11.02
C ASP A 242 9.76 7.83 11.24
N GLY A 243 10.08 7.51 12.49
CA GLY A 243 11.40 7.01 12.89
C GLY A 243 11.76 5.65 12.29
N VAL A 244 10.77 4.86 11.84
CA VAL A 244 11.05 3.56 11.20
C VAL A 244 11.75 3.77 9.86
N VAL A 245 11.29 4.70 9.05
CA VAL A 245 11.92 4.94 7.73
C VAL A 245 13.11 5.87 7.79
N TRP A 246 13.10 6.94 8.59
CA TRP A 246 14.25 7.87 8.60
C TRP A 246 15.41 7.39 9.49
N LEU A 247 15.15 6.68 10.59
CA LEU A 247 16.20 6.24 11.50
C LEU A 247 16.71 4.83 11.14
N VAL A 248 15.79 3.89 10.93
CA VAL A 248 16.15 2.49 10.69
C VAL A 248 16.42 2.24 9.21
N SER A 249 15.45 2.51 8.35
CA SER A 249 15.57 2.19 6.93
C SER A 249 16.61 3.06 6.22
N GLU A 250 16.71 4.36 6.53
CA GLU A 250 17.73 5.25 5.95
C GLU A 250 19.15 4.81 6.32
N ALA A 251 19.36 4.41 7.58
CA ALA A 251 20.66 3.90 8.04
C ALA A 251 21.06 2.58 7.35
N ILE A 252 20.07 1.72 7.03
CA ILE A 252 20.31 0.44 6.35
C ILE A 252 20.56 0.63 4.85
N ASN A 253 19.85 1.55 4.20
CA ASN A 253 19.80 1.68 2.73
C ASN A 253 20.63 2.85 2.17
N ASP A 254 21.36 3.57 2.99
CA ASP A 254 22.23 4.70 2.61
C ASP A 254 21.49 5.74 1.73
N GLY A 255 20.58 6.49 2.35
CA GLY A 255 19.95 7.64 1.69
C GLY A 255 18.49 7.91 2.10
N PRO A 256 18.01 9.12 1.78
CA PRO A 256 16.73 9.62 2.25
C PRO A 256 15.56 8.77 1.72
N ARG A 257 14.62 8.53 2.61
CA ARG A 257 13.46 7.65 2.36
C ARG A 257 12.20 8.43 2.04
N LEU A 258 11.45 7.90 1.07
CA LEU A 258 10.21 8.47 0.57
C LEU A 258 9.18 8.73 1.68
N GLY A 259 9.05 7.81 2.63
CA GLY A 259 8.10 7.90 3.73
C GLY A 259 8.41 8.95 4.78
N ALA A 260 9.67 9.44 4.84
CA ALA A 260 10.08 10.50 5.75
C ALA A 260 10.11 11.89 5.07
N TYR A 261 10.57 11.96 3.83
CA TYR A 261 10.84 13.23 3.14
C TYR A 261 9.89 13.53 1.98
N GLY A 262 9.08 12.56 1.59
CA GLY A 262 8.29 12.63 0.37
C GLY A 262 9.13 12.52 -0.91
N PRO A 263 8.50 12.62 -2.09
CA PRO A 263 9.19 12.51 -3.37
C PRO A 263 10.02 13.77 -3.66
N LEU A 264 11.22 13.58 -4.21
CA LEU A 264 12.15 14.65 -4.57
C LEU A 264 12.74 14.41 -5.98
N PRO A 265 13.00 15.45 -6.76
CA PRO A 265 12.55 16.83 -6.56
C PRO A 265 11.05 16.99 -6.85
N ARG A 266 10.33 17.73 -6.00
CA ARG A 266 8.86 17.89 -6.10
C ARG A 266 8.41 18.62 -7.36
N ALA A 267 9.25 19.47 -7.92
CA ALA A 267 8.96 20.21 -9.15
C ALA A 267 8.82 19.29 -10.40
N GLU A 268 9.34 18.07 -10.33
CA GLU A 268 9.32 17.12 -11.43
C GLU A 268 8.19 16.10 -11.34
N LEU A 269 7.32 16.20 -10.33
CA LEU A 269 6.20 15.27 -10.16
C LEU A 269 5.24 15.35 -11.34
N PRO A 270 4.77 14.19 -11.84
CA PRO A 270 3.63 14.16 -12.76
C PRO A 270 2.43 14.92 -12.19
N THR A 271 1.64 15.56 -13.03
CA THR A 271 0.56 16.46 -12.63
C THR A 271 -0.53 15.82 -11.76
N ASN A 272 -0.67 14.50 -11.86
CA ASN A 272 -1.61 13.72 -11.05
C ASN A 272 -0.94 13.03 -9.83
N VAL A 273 0.30 13.39 -9.49
CA VAL A 273 1.01 12.91 -8.30
C VAL A 273 1.07 14.03 -7.27
N ALA A 274 0.54 13.79 -6.09
CA ALA A 274 0.56 14.73 -4.96
C ALA A 274 1.47 14.22 -3.84
N ALA A 275 2.46 15.03 -3.44
CA ALA A 275 3.19 14.84 -2.19
C ALA A 275 2.33 15.41 -1.05
N VAL A 276 1.95 14.58 -0.08
CA VAL A 276 1.11 14.98 1.06
C VAL A 276 1.88 14.79 2.36
N ASP A 277 2.12 15.89 3.05
CA ASP A 277 2.79 15.91 4.34
C ASP A 277 1.79 15.71 5.48
N TYR A 278 1.89 14.56 6.13
CA TYR A 278 1.06 14.20 7.28
C TYR A 278 1.77 14.43 8.63
N SER A 279 2.96 15.02 8.64
CA SER A 279 3.76 15.19 9.86
C SER A 279 2.99 15.88 10.99
N MET A 280 2.24 16.94 10.67
CA MET A 280 1.45 17.66 11.66
C MET A 280 0.21 16.86 12.12
N ALA A 281 -0.44 16.14 11.21
CA ALA A 281 -1.59 15.33 11.53
C ALA A 281 -1.20 14.10 12.37
N ALA A 282 -0.06 13.50 12.07
CA ALA A 282 0.42 12.27 12.69
C ALA A 282 1.31 12.50 13.94
N ALA A 283 1.63 13.77 14.29
CA ALA A 283 2.52 14.12 15.39
C ALA A 283 2.01 13.72 16.78
N LYS A 284 0.71 13.43 16.93
CA LYS A 284 0.12 13.00 18.20
C LYS A 284 -0.56 11.64 17.98
N PRO A 285 0.05 10.56 18.50
CA PRO A 285 -0.63 9.27 18.51
C PRO A 285 -1.92 9.37 19.32
N PRO A 286 -3.00 8.72 18.87
CA PRO A 286 -4.24 8.68 19.64
C PRO A 286 -3.99 8.04 21.03
N PRO A 287 -4.64 8.52 22.11
CA PRO A 287 -4.39 8.06 23.47
C PRO A 287 -4.73 6.57 23.73
N TRP A 288 -5.40 5.92 22.79
CA TRP A 288 -5.75 4.50 22.87
C TRP A 288 -4.76 3.55 22.18
N VAL A 289 -3.71 4.08 21.56
CA VAL A 289 -2.66 3.27 20.94
C VAL A 289 -1.55 3.04 21.95
N GLN A 290 -1.80 2.16 22.91
CA GLN A 290 -0.78 1.56 23.77
C GLN A 290 -0.55 0.13 23.28
N GLN A 291 0.39 -0.06 22.38
CA GLN A 291 0.85 -1.39 21.98
C GLN A 291 2.30 -1.57 22.40
N THR A 292 2.56 -2.65 23.09
CA THR A 292 3.91 -3.15 23.39
C THR A 292 4.51 -3.62 22.05
N ILE A 293 5.58 -2.95 21.60
CA ILE A 293 6.29 -3.31 20.39
C ILE A 293 7.28 -4.42 20.74
N PRO A 294 7.30 -5.52 19.98
CA PRO A 294 8.38 -6.49 20.07
C PRO A 294 9.70 -5.80 19.65
N ASN A 295 10.77 -6.00 20.41
CA ASN A 295 12.15 -5.59 20.10
C ASN A 295 12.64 -4.18 20.52
N GLY A 296 11.98 -3.50 21.45
CA GLY A 296 12.55 -2.29 22.07
C GLY A 296 12.57 -1.02 21.22
N GLU A 297 11.85 -1.02 20.10
CA GLU A 297 11.59 0.20 19.34
C GLU A 297 10.64 1.11 20.13
N SER A 298 10.78 2.42 20.02
CA SER A 298 9.87 3.29 20.74
C SER A 298 8.47 3.19 20.12
N GLU A 299 7.47 3.01 20.96
CA GLU A 299 6.05 2.97 20.58
C GLU A 299 5.66 4.15 19.68
N THR A 300 6.22 5.31 19.93
CA THR A 300 6.02 6.54 19.17
C THR A 300 6.45 6.40 17.70
N ASN A 301 7.61 5.78 17.43
CA ASN A 301 8.10 5.61 16.06
C ASN A 301 7.23 4.65 15.24
N TRP A 302 6.84 3.54 15.86
CA TRP A 302 5.96 2.57 15.21
C TRP A 302 4.59 3.17 14.87
N GLN A 303 4.04 3.95 15.78
CA GLN A 303 2.76 4.63 15.56
C GLN A 303 2.85 5.69 14.47
N ALA A 304 3.95 6.44 14.43
CA ALA A 304 4.23 7.41 13.38
C ALA A 304 4.36 6.75 12.00
N HIS A 305 4.78 5.48 11.92
CA HIS A 305 4.84 4.68 10.70
C HIS A 305 3.48 4.14 10.23
N GLN A 306 2.53 3.98 11.16
CA GLN A 306 1.20 3.39 10.88
C GLN A 306 0.09 4.45 10.72
N TYR A 307 0.44 5.72 10.46
CA TYR A 307 -0.50 6.86 10.43
C TYR A 307 -1.67 6.66 9.46
N TYR A 308 -1.50 5.91 8.39
CA TYR A 308 -2.54 5.62 7.40
C TYR A 308 -3.72 4.79 7.96
N ARG A 309 -3.50 4.07 9.07
CA ARG A 309 -4.52 3.20 9.71
C ARG A 309 -4.79 3.51 11.18
N ASN A 310 -4.20 4.55 11.75
CA ASN A 310 -4.39 4.93 13.15
C ASN A 310 -4.74 6.41 13.35
N ASN A 311 -4.71 7.23 12.29
CA ASN A 311 -4.97 8.65 12.38
C ASN A 311 -6.26 9.04 11.63
N ALA A 312 -7.19 9.69 12.33
CA ALA A 312 -8.50 10.04 11.78
C ALA A 312 -8.43 11.12 10.69
N ALA A 313 -7.52 12.09 10.79
CA ALA A 313 -7.35 13.13 9.78
C ALA A 313 -6.76 12.54 8.48
N VAL A 314 -5.79 11.62 8.60
CA VAL A 314 -5.25 10.89 7.45
C VAL A 314 -6.33 10.02 6.80
N ARG A 315 -7.15 9.34 7.61
CA ARG A 315 -8.30 8.58 7.10
C ARG A 315 -9.27 9.46 6.34
N ALA A 316 -9.62 10.62 6.87
CA ALA A 316 -10.53 11.56 6.23
C ALA A 316 -9.99 12.05 4.88
N ASP A 317 -8.69 12.37 4.80
CA ASP A 317 -8.02 12.75 3.57
C ASP A 317 -8.00 11.61 2.53
N MET A 318 -7.69 10.37 2.95
CA MET A 318 -7.73 9.21 2.06
C MET A 318 -9.13 8.97 1.49
N LEU A 319 -10.18 9.08 2.31
CA LEU A 319 -11.57 8.93 1.88
C LEU A 319 -11.98 10.05 0.91
N ALA A 320 -11.57 11.29 1.18
CA ALA A 320 -11.81 12.41 0.26
C ALA A 320 -11.11 12.19 -1.09
N ALA A 321 -9.89 11.63 -1.08
CA ALA A 321 -9.15 11.29 -2.29
C ALA A 321 -9.82 10.15 -3.09
N ILE A 322 -10.33 9.12 -2.41
CA ILE A 322 -11.11 8.05 -3.03
C ILE A 322 -12.38 8.62 -3.67
N ALA A 323 -13.09 9.50 -2.98
CA ALA A 323 -14.30 10.14 -3.49
C ALA A 323 -14.02 11.04 -4.70
N ALA A 324 -12.88 11.75 -4.72
CA ALA A 324 -12.50 12.66 -5.80
C ALA A 324 -12.25 11.96 -7.15
N GLY A 325 -11.88 10.67 -7.15
CA GLY A 325 -11.71 9.89 -8.37
C GLY A 325 -10.78 10.53 -9.41
N GLY A 326 -9.62 11.03 -8.96
CA GLY A 326 -8.66 11.74 -9.81
C GLY A 326 -8.82 13.27 -9.86
N GLY A 327 -9.94 13.80 -9.35
CA GLY A 327 -10.15 15.25 -9.22
C GLY A 327 -9.45 15.88 -8.01
N ALA A 328 -9.73 17.14 -7.76
CA ALA A 328 -9.23 17.87 -6.60
C ALA A 328 -9.75 17.23 -5.29
N VAL A 329 -8.84 16.94 -4.37
CA VAL A 329 -9.21 16.35 -3.07
C VAL A 329 -9.71 17.43 -2.13
N ALA A 330 -10.95 17.28 -1.67
CA ALA A 330 -11.58 18.24 -0.77
C ALA A 330 -10.79 18.39 0.54
N GLY A 331 -10.62 19.63 0.97
CA GLY A 331 -9.94 19.97 2.22
C GLY A 331 -8.40 20.00 2.14
N ARG A 332 -7.77 19.44 1.11
CA ARG A 332 -6.33 19.58 0.92
C ARG A 332 -5.98 21.03 0.57
N ARG A 333 -4.92 21.53 1.20
CA ARG A 333 -4.37 22.86 0.92
C ARG A 333 -2.90 22.78 0.56
N LYS A 334 -2.42 23.71 -0.26
CA LYS A 334 -0.98 23.87 -0.50
C LYS A 334 -0.31 24.41 0.74
N GLY A 335 0.93 23.99 0.96
CA GLY A 335 1.76 24.52 2.02
C GLY A 335 2.00 26.03 1.89
N LYS A 336 2.25 26.68 3.01
CA LYS A 336 2.60 28.09 3.09
C LYS A 336 3.93 28.23 3.80
N HIS A 337 4.84 28.97 3.20
CA HIS A 337 6.06 29.38 3.86
C HIS A 337 5.88 30.85 4.27
N ASP A 338 5.61 31.08 5.55
CA ASP A 338 5.49 32.42 6.12
C ASP A 338 6.35 32.47 7.40
N PRO A 339 7.63 32.89 7.27
CA PRO A 339 8.53 32.99 8.41
C PRO A 339 8.07 34.00 9.46
N ALA A 340 7.33 35.04 9.06
CA ALA A 340 6.84 36.07 9.99
C ALA A 340 5.69 35.53 10.88
N ALA A 341 4.89 34.60 10.35
CA ALA A 341 3.88 33.89 11.10
C ALA A 341 4.39 32.57 11.74
N GLY A 342 5.68 32.26 11.62
CA GLY A 342 6.27 31.02 12.13
C GLY A 342 5.89 29.77 11.32
N VAL A 343 5.31 29.91 10.13
CA VAL A 343 4.87 28.81 9.27
C VAL A 343 6.01 28.38 8.37
N LYS A 344 6.43 27.11 8.47
CA LYS A 344 7.53 26.52 7.70
C LYS A 344 7.07 25.37 6.79
N GLU A 345 5.85 25.41 6.29
CA GLU A 345 5.35 24.39 5.38
C GLU A 345 5.98 24.54 3.98
N ASP A 346 6.18 23.40 3.31
CA ASP A 346 6.69 23.38 1.93
C ASP A 346 5.58 23.74 0.94
N PRO A 347 5.70 24.84 0.16
CA PRO A 347 4.69 25.23 -0.82
C PRO A 347 4.49 24.21 -1.96
N ALA A 348 5.43 23.30 -2.17
CA ALA A 348 5.30 22.21 -3.14
C ALA A 348 4.51 21.00 -2.60
N CYS A 349 4.26 20.95 -1.30
CA CYS A 349 3.49 19.89 -0.66
C CYS A 349 2.01 20.27 -0.49
N TRP A 350 1.20 19.23 -0.35
CA TRP A 350 -0.18 19.30 0.11
C TRP A 350 -0.26 18.92 1.59
N TYR A 351 -1.23 19.46 2.27
CA TYR A 351 -1.51 19.17 3.68
C TYR A 351 -2.96 18.76 3.82
N PRO A 352 -3.27 17.77 4.66
CA PRO A 352 -4.66 17.40 4.95
C PRO A 352 -5.39 18.55 5.63
N PRO A 353 -6.74 18.52 5.70
CA PRO A 353 -7.50 19.44 6.52
C PRO A 353 -7.09 19.33 8.00
N PRO A 354 -7.14 20.43 8.77
CA PRO A 354 -6.77 20.47 10.17
C PRO A 354 -7.69 19.61 11.05
#